data_c1e64dd4d9b253e981e4e16e649fea2a
#
_entry.id   c1e64dd4d9b253e981e4e16e649fea2a
#
_cell.length_a   1.000
_cell.length_b   1.000
_cell.length_c   1.000
_cell.angle_alpha   90.00
_cell.angle_beta   90.00
_cell.angle_gamma   90.00
#
_symmetry.space_group_name_H-M   'P 1'
#
loop_
_entity.id
_entity.type
_entity.pdbx_description
1 polymer ?
#
loop_
_entity_poly.entity_id
_entity_poly.type
_entity_poly.pdbx_seq_one_letter_code
_entity_poly.pdbx_strand_id
1 'polypeptide(L)'
;MQVLRWIESGSLATDWAIRMDRLTATMLIVITTVSALVHLYSFGYMAHDDNFNDEKESYRPRFFAYLSLFTFAMLMLVTADNLVQLFFGWEGVGLASYLLIGFYFRKPSANAAAIKAFVVNRVGDFGLALGVFAVFLKVDSIRFEDIFAAAPELAEETISFLGMTFPAIELICFLLFIGAMGKSAQFILHTWLPDAMEGPTPVSALIHAATMVTAGVFLVCRMSPLMEFADWTQSFIVWIGLITAFFAATVGLVQNDIKRVIAYSTCSQLGLSLIHI
;
A
#
# COMPACT_ATOMS: atom_id res chain seq x y z
N MET A 1 -17.38 -10.01 -9.99
CA MET A 1 -18.66 -10.41 -9.36
C MET A 1 -19.14 -9.27 -8.48
N GLN A 2 -20.27 -8.65 -8.84
CA GLN A 2 -20.88 -7.57 -8.04
C GLN A 2 -21.57 -8.16 -6.81
N VAL A 3 -21.34 -7.55 -5.64
CA VAL A 3 -21.94 -7.96 -4.36
C VAL A 3 -23.10 -7.03 -3.98
N LEU A 4 -22.84 -5.70 -4.03
CA LEU A 4 -23.86 -4.69 -3.74
C LEU A 4 -23.48 -3.35 -4.39
N ARG A 5 -24.47 -2.49 -4.61
CA ARG A 5 -24.23 -1.07 -4.94
C ARG A 5 -23.83 -0.34 -3.67
N TRP A 6 -22.76 0.46 -3.76
CA TRP A 6 -22.21 1.14 -2.58
C TRP A 6 -22.39 2.66 -2.62
N ILE A 7 -21.89 3.31 -3.68
CA ILE A 7 -22.00 4.76 -3.83
C ILE A 7 -22.59 5.04 -5.21
N GLU A 8 -23.61 5.90 -5.26
CA GLU A 8 -24.24 6.35 -6.49
C GLU A 8 -24.45 7.87 -6.38
N SER A 9 -23.82 8.63 -7.29
CA SER A 9 -23.90 10.10 -7.31
C SER A 9 -23.65 10.63 -8.72
N GLY A 10 -24.69 11.12 -9.40
CA GLY A 10 -24.59 11.56 -10.79
C GLY A 10 -24.21 10.42 -11.73
N SER A 11 -23.14 10.60 -12.49
CA SER A 11 -22.57 9.55 -13.36
C SER A 11 -21.71 8.54 -12.59
N LEU A 12 -21.24 8.88 -11.38
CA LEU A 12 -20.44 7.98 -10.57
C LEU A 12 -21.30 6.86 -9.98
N ALA A 13 -21.04 5.63 -10.41
CA ALA A 13 -21.61 4.42 -9.85
C ALA A 13 -20.46 3.51 -9.34
N THR A 14 -20.41 3.31 -8.03
CA THR A 14 -19.40 2.45 -7.38
C THR A 14 -20.08 1.24 -6.79
N ASP A 15 -19.74 0.08 -7.31
CA ASP A 15 -20.21 -1.18 -6.80
C ASP A 15 -19.18 -1.79 -5.83
N TRP A 16 -19.64 -2.49 -4.81
CA TRP A 16 -18.81 -3.39 -4.07
C TRP A 16 -18.75 -4.70 -4.84
N ALA A 17 -17.60 -4.97 -5.44
CA ALA A 17 -17.44 -6.10 -6.34
C ALA A 17 -16.13 -6.85 -6.07
N ILE A 18 -16.10 -8.13 -6.39
CA ILE A 18 -14.93 -8.99 -6.23
C ILE A 18 -14.39 -9.34 -7.60
N ARG A 19 -13.13 -8.98 -7.83
CA ARG A 19 -12.34 -9.35 -8.99
C ARG A 19 -11.44 -10.54 -8.65
N MET A 20 -11.54 -11.59 -9.45
CA MET A 20 -10.71 -12.78 -9.32
C MET A 20 -9.96 -13.04 -10.61
N ASP A 21 -8.70 -12.68 -10.64
CA ASP A 21 -7.77 -12.97 -11.72
C ASP A 21 -6.48 -13.62 -11.17
N ARG A 22 -5.50 -13.89 -12.04
CA ARG A 22 -4.25 -14.54 -11.64
C ARG A 22 -3.48 -13.72 -10.61
N LEU A 23 -3.43 -12.39 -10.78
CA LEU A 23 -2.74 -11.49 -9.86
C LEU A 23 -3.43 -11.50 -8.48
N THR A 24 -4.77 -11.36 -8.46
CA THR A 24 -5.56 -11.45 -7.23
C THR A 24 -5.38 -12.81 -6.54
N ALA A 25 -5.47 -13.91 -7.28
CA ALA A 25 -5.33 -15.26 -6.72
C ALA A 25 -3.95 -15.48 -6.09
N THR A 26 -2.88 -15.04 -6.75
CA THR A 26 -1.51 -15.10 -6.21
C THR A 26 -1.40 -14.30 -4.91
N MET A 27 -1.89 -13.06 -4.90
CA MET A 27 -1.86 -12.21 -3.70
C MET A 27 -2.72 -12.77 -2.56
N LEU A 28 -3.89 -13.34 -2.85
CA LEU A 28 -4.72 -14.00 -1.83
C LEU A 28 -3.98 -15.15 -1.14
N ILE A 29 -3.30 -16.02 -1.90
CA ILE A 29 -2.51 -17.12 -1.34
C ILE A 29 -1.41 -16.57 -0.42
N VAL A 30 -0.66 -15.57 -0.87
CA VAL A 30 0.42 -14.98 -0.07
C VAL A 30 -0.12 -14.34 1.21
N ILE A 31 -1.13 -13.47 1.09
CA ILE A 31 -1.69 -12.73 2.22
C ILE A 31 -2.30 -13.68 3.26
N THR A 32 -3.15 -14.62 2.83
CA THR A 32 -3.84 -15.52 3.76
C THR A 32 -2.86 -16.48 4.44
N THR A 33 -1.88 -17.01 3.71
CA THR A 33 -0.87 -17.91 4.28
C THR A 33 0.00 -17.19 5.31
N VAL A 34 0.56 -16.04 4.97
CA VAL A 34 1.40 -15.27 5.89
C VAL A 34 0.60 -14.79 7.09
N SER A 35 -0.62 -14.28 6.87
CA SER A 35 -1.50 -13.84 7.95
C SER A 35 -1.83 -15.00 8.91
N ALA A 36 -2.18 -16.18 8.40
CA ALA A 36 -2.46 -17.35 9.22
C ALA A 36 -1.24 -17.75 10.09
N LEU A 37 -0.07 -17.81 9.50
CA LEU A 37 1.17 -18.14 10.21
C LEU A 37 1.53 -17.08 11.27
N VAL A 38 1.35 -15.79 10.95
CA VAL A 38 1.59 -14.70 11.90
C VAL A 38 0.59 -14.73 13.04
N HIS A 39 -0.69 -15.00 12.78
CA HIS A 39 -1.68 -15.18 13.85
C HIS A 39 -1.30 -16.35 14.77
N LEU A 40 -0.95 -17.50 14.19
CA LEU A 40 -0.53 -18.67 14.97
C LEU A 40 0.71 -18.37 15.83
N TYR A 41 1.74 -17.75 15.25
CA TYR A 41 2.94 -17.34 15.97
C TYR A 41 2.63 -16.36 17.11
N SER A 42 1.69 -15.45 16.88
CA SER A 42 1.31 -14.42 17.84
C SER A 42 0.65 -14.98 19.11
N PHE A 43 0.07 -16.17 19.09
CA PHE A 43 -0.47 -16.80 20.30
C PHE A 43 0.62 -17.02 21.35
N GLY A 44 1.78 -17.50 20.92
CA GLY A 44 2.93 -17.67 21.81
C GLY A 44 3.63 -16.35 22.12
N TYR A 45 3.87 -15.50 21.08
CA TYR A 45 4.56 -14.23 21.23
C TYR A 45 3.88 -13.28 22.20
N MET A 46 2.55 -13.16 22.13
CA MET A 46 1.76 -12.28 22.99
C MET A 46 1.29 -12.94 24.30
N ALA A 47 1.78 -14.14 24.62
CA ALA A 47 1.40 -14.82 25.86
C ALA A 47 1.92 -14.07 27.09
N HIS A 48 3.16 -13.56 27.00
CA HIS A 48 3.80 -12.75 28.02
C HIS A 48 4.48 -11.56 27.33
N ASP A 49 4.03 -10.34 27.62
CA ASP A 49 4.62 -9.13 27.09
C ASP A 49 4.97 -8.20 28.25
N ASP A 50 6.28 -8.00 28.48
CA ASP A 50 6.82 -7.18 29.58
C ASP A 50 6.42 -5.70 29.49
N ASN A 51 5.92 -5.25 28.33
CA ASN A 51 5.43 -3.88 28.16
C ASN A 51 4.04 -3.65 28.77
N PHE A 52 3.33 -4.72 29.14
CA PHE A 52 1.98 -4.70 29.75
C PHE A 52 1.97 -5.45 31.08
N ASN A 53 2.73 -4.94 32.06
CA ASN A 53 2.86 -5.55 33.38
C ASN A 53 1.61 -5.43 34.28
N ASP A 54 0.59 -4.66 33.86
CA ASP A 54 -0.66 -4.52 34.59
C ASP A 54 -1.62 -5.66 34.20
N GLU A 55 -1.89 -6.59 35.10
CA GLU A 55 -2.85 -7.71 34.95
C GLU A 55 -4.27 -7.27 34.55
N LYS A 56 -4.59 -5.98 34.64
CA LYS A 56 -5.89 -5.40 34.32
C LYS A 56 -6.08 -5.05 32.84
N GLU A 57 -5.03 -5.06 32.04
CA GLU A 57 -5.09 -4.60 30.65
C GLU A 57 -5.17 -5.78 29.67
N SER A 58 -6.33 -5.99 29.04
CA SER A 58 -6.52 -7.02 28.03
C SER A 58 -5.93 -6.61 26.67
N TYR A 59 -4.60 -6.57 26.56
CA TYR A 59 -3.89 -6.17 25.34
C TYR A 59 -3.99 -7.21 24.20
N ARG A 60 -4.11 -8.50 24.54
CA ARG A 60 -4.18 -9.60 23.55
C ARG A 60 -5.38 -9.51 22.60
N PRO A 61 -6.63 -9.35 23.09
CA PRO A 61 -7.78 -9.19 22.19
C PRO A 61 -7.63 -7.97 21.26
N ARG A 62 -7.12 -6.86 21.78
CA ARG A 62 -6.84 -5.65 20.97
C ARG A 62 -5.83 -5.93 19.87
N PHE A 63 -4.75 -6.66 20.17
CA PHE A 63 -3.75 -7.05 19.20
C PHE A 63 -4.33 -7.87 18.05
N PHE A 64 -5.06 -8.94 18.37
CA PHE A 64 -5.66 -9.82 17.37
C PHE A 64 -6.76 -9.13 16.57
N ALA A 65 -7.52 -8.23 17.20
CA ALA A 65 -8.50 -7.41 16.48
C ALA A 65 -7.82 -6.51 15.41
N TYR A 66 -6.73 -5.85 15.76
CA TYR A 66 -5.98 -5.00 14.81
C TYR A 66 -5.31 -5.82 13.71
N LEU A 67 -4.77 -6.99 14.05
CA LEU A 67 -4.15 -7.89 13.09
C LEU A 67 -5.17 -8.42 12.07
N SER A 68 -6.37 -8.79 12.55
CA SER A 68 -7.48 -9.21 11.70
C SER A 68 -8.04 -8.08 10.84
N LEU A 69 -8.16 -6.86 11.40
CA LEU A 69 -8.57 -5.66 10.66
C LEU A 69 -7.59 -5.37 9.52
N PHE A 70 -6.30 -5.49 9.79
CA PHE A 70 -5.27 -5.30 8.78
C PHE A 70 -5.39 -6.30 7.63
N THR A 71 -5.55 -7.58 7.96
CA THR A 71 -5.75 -8.65 6.98
C THR A 71 -7.02 -8.42 6.16
N PHE A 72 -8.12 -8.06 6.81
CA PHE A 72 -9.38 -7.72 6.13
C PHE A 72 -9.20 -6.58 5.13
N ALA A 73 -8.58 -5.47 5.56
CA ALA A 73 -8.34 -4.31 4.69
C ALA A 73 -7.48 -4.67 3.47
N MET A 74 -6.45 -5.52 3.66
CA MET A 74 -5.60 -5.97 2.56
C MET A 74 -6.36 -6.88 1.59
N LEU A 75 -7.23 -7.76 2.09
CA LEU A 75 -8.08 -8.60 1.24
C LEU A 75 -9.05 -7.73 0.42
N MET A 76 -9.63 -6.69 1.02
CA MET A 76 -10.49 -5.74 0.30
C MET A 76 -9.74 -4.99 -0.81
N LEU A 77 -8.48 -4.64 -0.56
CA LEU A 77 -7.62 -3.98 -1.54
C LEU A 77 -7.37 -4.87 -2.76
N VAL A 78 -6.90 -6.11 -2.55
CA VAL A 78 -6.46 -6.98 -3.65
C VAL A 78 -7.63 -7.57 -4.44
N THR A 79 -8.81 -7.70 -3.83
CA THR A 79 -10.03 -8.19 -4.51
C THR A 79 -10.87 -7.09 -5.12
N ALA A 80 -10.47 -5.83 -5.00
CA ALA A 80 -11.21 -4.70 -5.57
C ALA A 80 -11.37 -4.83 -7.09
N ASP A 81 -12.55 -4.47 -7.59
CA ASP A 81 -12.88 -4.44 -9.02
C ASP A 81 -12.93 -2.99 -9.58
N ASN A 82 -12.74 -2.02 -8.71
CA ASN A 82 -12.68 -0.61 -9.06
C ASN A 82 -11.72 0.17 -8.17
N LEU A 83 -11.32 1.37 -8.62
CA LEU A 83 -10.34 2.20 -7.93
C LEU A 83 -10.82 2.74 -6.59
N VAL A 84 -12.11 3.01 -6.41
CA VAL A 84 -12.64 3.54 -5.13
C VAL A 84 -12.66 2.45 -4.07
N GLN A 85 -13.04 1.22 -4.42
CA GLN A 85 -12.96 0.08 -3.51
C GLN A 85 -11.50 -0.26 -3.16
N LEU A 86 -10.59 -0.19 -4.14
CA LEU A 86 -9.15 -0.32 -3.91
C LEU A 86 -8.66 0.74 -2.93
N PHE A 87 -9.08 2.01 -3.11
CA PHE A 87 -8.75 3.10 -2.22
C PHE A 87 -9.28 2.88 -0.80
N PHE A 88 -10.49 2.33 -0.64
CA PHE A 88 -11.02 1.95 0.67
C PHE A 88 -10.10 0.95 1.39
N GLY A 89 -9.69 -0.12 0.71
CA GLY A 89 -8.73 -1.09 1.26
C GLY A 89 -7.37 -0.45 1.56
N TRP A 90 -6.92 0.45 0.70
CA TRP A 90 -5.67 1.19 0.83
C TRP A 90 -5.61 2.05 2.09
N GLU A 91 -6.68 2.77 2.37
CA GLU A 91 -6.85 3.56 3.58
C GLU A 91 -7.02 2.68 4.83
N GLY A 92 -7.76 1.59 4.69
CA GLY A 92 -7.95 0.61 5.77
C GLY A 92 -6.63 -0.02 6.23
N VAL A 93 -5.76 -0.40 5.29
CA VAL A 93 -4.39 -0.89 5.59
C VAL A 93 -3.56 0.20 6.28
N GLY A 94 -3.68 1.46 5.83
CA GLY A 94 -3.01 2.60 6.45
C GLY A 94 -3.43 2.81 7.91
N LEU A 95 -4.73 2.78 8.19
CA LEU A 95 -5.27 2.92 9.55
C LEU A 95 -4.85 1.73 10.43
N ALA A 96 -5.00 0.51 9.94
CA ALA A 96 -4.65 -0.68 10.71
C ALA A 96 -3.14 -0.72 11.02
N SER A 97 -2.28 -0.28 10.09
CA SER A 97 -0.83 -0.17 10.33
C SER A 97 -0.50 0.86 11.39
N TYR A 98 -1.17 2.01 11.39
CA TYR A 98 -1.03 3.03 12.44
C TYR A 98 -1.32 2.44 13.83
N LEU A 99 -2.45 1.71 13.97
CA LEU A 99 -2.85 1.08 15.22
C LEU A 99 -1.86 -0.02 15.67
N LEU A 100 -1.29 -0.76 14.73
CA LEU A 100 -0.36 -1.85 14.99
C LEU A 100 1.06 -1.34 15.31
N ILE A 101 1.57 -0.34 14.60
CA ILE A 101 2.87 0.28 14.88
C ILE A 101 2.83 0.98 16.25
N GLY A 102 1.75 1.71 16.52
CA GLY A 102 1.49 2.37 17.80
C GLY A 102 0.92 1.47 18.88
N PHE A 103 1.02 0.14 18.74
CA PHE A 103 0.44 -0.81 19.69
C PHE A 103 0.94 -0.60 21.11
N TYR A 104 2.24 -0.30 21.26
CA TYR A 104 2.87 0.09 22.52
C TYR A 104 2.68 1.58 22.81
N PHE A 105 1.44 2.03 22.92
CA PHE A 105 1.04 3.43 23.04
C PHE A 105 1.63 4.16 24.26
N ARG A 106 2.18 3.43 25.25
CA ARG A 106 2.92 3.99 26.37
C ARG A 106 4.35 4.39 26.01
N LYS A 107 4.88 3.90 24.88
CA LYS A 107 6.22 4.26 24.39
C LYS A 107 6.14 5.47 23.47
N PRO A 108 6.78 6.62 23.82
CA PRO A 108 6.76 7.79 22.94
C PRO A 108 7.37 7.53 21.55
N SER A 109 8.39 6.65 21.47
CA SER A 109 8.99 6.25 20.18
C SER A 109 8.01 5.54 19.28
N ALA A 110 7.20 4.61 19.80
CA ALA A 110 6.19 3.90 19.03
C ALA A 110 5.07 4.84 18.54
N ASN A 111 4.64 5.79 19.37
CA ASN A 111 3.66 6.80 18.99
C ASN A 111 4.20 7.72 17.88
N ALA A 112 5.43 8.20 18.01
CA ALA A 112 6.07 9.02 16.98
C ALA A 112 6.24 8.24 15.67
N ALA A 113 6.63 6.98 15.72
CA ALA A 113 6.76 6.11 14.57
C ALA A 113 5.41 5.87 13.87
N ALA A 114 4.34 5.63 14.64
CA ALA A 114 3.00 5.44 14.11
C ALA A 114 2.48 6.72 13.42
N ILE A 115 2.64 7.88 14.04
CA ILE A 115 2.25 9.17 13.45
C ILE A 115 3.05 9.42 12.17
N LYS A 116 4.38 9.21 12.20
CA LYS A 116 5.24 9.37 11.04
C LYS A 116 4.80 8.47 9.89
N ALA A 117 4.56 7.18 10.16
CA ALA A 117 4.09 6.23 9.15
C ALA A 117 2.76 6.68 8.55
N PHE A 118 1.82 7.13 9.38
CA PHE A 118 0.52 7.62 8.91
C PHE A 118 0.65 8.86 8.03
N VAL A 119 1.38 9.89 8.48
CA VAL A 119 1.52 11.17 7.77
C VAL A 119 2.26 10.98 6.44
N VAL A 120 3.38 10.25 6.44
CA VAL A 120 4.15 10.01 5.20
C VAL A 120 3.33 9.25 4.17
N ASN A 121 2.57 8.23 4.60
CA ASN A 121 1.68 7.51 3.70
C ASN A 121 0.55 8.40 3.15
N ARG A 122 0.02 9.36 3.94
CA ARG A 122 -1.00 10.30 3.47
C ARG A 122 -0.55 11.16 2.30
N VAL A 123 0.73 11.51 2.22
CA VAL A 123 1.26 12.22 1.05
C VAL A 123 1.11 11.36 -0.22
N GLY A 124 1.43 10.07 -0.13
CA GLY A 124 1.20 9.12 -1.22
C GLY A 124 -0.29 8.92 -1.53
N ASP A 125 -1.11 8.73 -0.49
CA ASP A 125 -2.54 8.50 -0.60
C ASP A 125 -3.27 9.68 -1.28
N PHE A 126 -2.79 10.91 -1.05
CA PHE A 126 -3.29 12.11 -1.75
C PHE A 126 -2.98 12.05 -3.26
N GLY A 127 -1.77 11.62 -3.64
CA GLY A 127 -1.43 11.39 -5.05
C GLY A 127 -2.34 10.34 -5.69
N LEU A 128 -2.57 9.21 -5.00
CA LEU A 128 -3.49 8.17 -5.48
C LEU A 128 -4.91 8.71 -5.68
N ALA A 129 -5.44 9.48 -4.72
CA ALA A 129 -6.77 10.08 -4.82
C ALA A 129 -6.89 11.01 -6.04
N LEU A 130 -5.89 11.85 -6.28
CA LEU A 130 -5.85 12.70 -7.47
C LEU A 130 -5.80 11.88 -8.77
N GLY A 131 -5.06 10.77 -8.77
CA GLY A 131 -5.05 9.83 -9.89
C GLY A 131 -6.42 9.22 -10.16
N VAL A 132 -7.14 8.79 -9.12
CA VAL A 132 -8.52 8.27 -9.23
C VAL A 132 -9.47 9.34 -9.78
N PHE A 133 -9.36 10.58 -9.32
CA PHE A 133 -10.18 11.69 -9.84
C PHE A 133 -9.85 12.00 -11.30
N ALA A 134 -8.58 11.96 -11.69
CA ALA A 134 -8.18 12.18 -13.08
C ALA A 134 -8.70 11.08 -14.01
N VAL A 135 -8.68 9.81 -13.56
CA VAL A 135 -9.29 8.70 -14.28
C VAL A 135 -10.79 8.94 -14.47
N PHE A 136 -11.52 9.23 -13.40
CA PHE A 136 -12.95 9.47 -13.48
C PHE A 136 -13.31 10.66 -14.39
N LEU A 137 -12.53 11.74 -14.32
CA LEU A 137 -12.72 12.93 -15.16
C LEU A 137 -12.62 12.61 -16.66
N LYS A 138 -11.78 11.64 -17.02
CA LYS A 138 -11.49 11.29 -18.43
C LYS A 138 -12.29 10.12 -18.95
N VAL A 139 -12.51 9.11 -18.13
CA VAL A 139 -13.15 7.84 -18.54
C VAL A 139 -14.63 7.80 -18.15
N ASP A 140 -15.08 8.70 -17.26
CA ASP A 140 -16.42 8.68 -16.63
C ASP A 140 -16.76 7.33 -15.96
N SER A 141 -15.74 6.55 -15.65
CA SER A 141 -15.83 5.27 -14.95
C SER A 141 -14.60 5.05 -14.07
N ILE A 142 -14.78 4.26 -13.00
CA ILE A 142 -13.72 3.85 -12.09
C ILE A 142 -13.46 2.34 -12.10
N ARG A 143 -14.16 1.60 -12.95
CA ARG A 143 -14.00 0.15 -13.08
C ARG A 143 -12.75 -0.17 -13.88
N PHE A 144 -12.00 -1.18 -13.46
CA PHE A 144 -10.75 -1.53 -14.14
C PHE A 144 -10.96 -1.92 -15.61
N GLU A 145 -12.05 -2.61 -15.95
CA GLU A 145 -12.33 -3.02 -17.33
C GLU A 145 -12.49 -1.80 -18.25
N ASP A 146 -13.27 -0.81 -17.80
CA ASP A 146 -13.55 0.40 -18.56
C ASP A 146 -12.27 1.25 -18.73
N ILE A 147 -11.50 1.35 -17.65
CA ILE A 147 -10.21 2.07 -17.62
C ILE A 147 -9.22 1.44 -18.61
N PHE A 148 -9.11 0.11 -18.61
CA PHE A 148 -8.17 -0.59 -19.49
C PHE A 148 -8.61 -0.52 -20.95
N ALA A 149 -9.91 -0.54 -21.21
CA ALA A 149 -10.43 -0.36 -22.56
C ALA A 149 -10.18 1.05 -23.10
N ALA A 150 -10.19 2.07 -22.24
CA ALA A 150 -9.95 3.46 -22.59
C ALA A 150 -8.44 3.83 -22.70
N ALA A 151 -7.52 2.94 -22.35
CA ALA A 151 -6.08 3.24 -22.30
C ALA A 151 -5.51 3.77 -23.62
N PRO A 152 -5.84 3.23 -24.83
CA PRO A 152 -5.35 3.78 -26.08
C PRO A 152 -5.85 5.19 -26.38
N GLU A 153 -7.11 5.51 -26.02
CA GLU A 153 -7.70 6.83 -26.19
C GLU A 153 -7.07 7.86 -25.24
N LEU A 154 -6.85 7.47 -23.97
CA LEU A 154 -6.17 8.29 -22.98
C LEU A 154 -4.72 8.65 -23.37
N ALA A 155 -4.08 7.82 -24.19
CA ALA A 155 -2.72 8.08 -24.68
C ALA A 155 -2.68 9.28 -25.66
N GLU A 156 -3.76 9.53 -26.37
CA GLU A 156 -3.88 10.63 -27.32
C GLU A 156 -4.46 11.91 -26.68
N GLU A 157 -5.10 11.77 -25.52
CA GLU A 157 -5.74 12.89 -24.85
C GLU A 157 -4.78 13.69 -23.96
N THR A 158 -5.19 14.93 -23.67
CA THR A 158 -4.49 15.80 -22.73
C THR A 158 -5.39 16.22 -21.56
N ILE A 159 -4.76 16.50 -20.43
CA ILE A 159 -5.43 17.00 -19.23
C ILE A 159 -4.72 18.26 -18.72
N SER A 160 -5.49 19.28 -18.33
CA SER A 160 -4.94 20.48 -17.69
C SER A 160 -4.88 20.27 -16.18
N PHE A 161 -3.68 20.40 -15.62
CA PHE A 161 -3.44 20.27 -14.18
C PHE A 161 -2.49 21.38 -13.72
N LEU A 162 -2.89 22.13 -12.67
CA LEU A 162 -2.12 23.27 -12.12
C LEU A 162 -1.72 24.33 -13.17
N GLY A 163 -2.58 24.54 -14.18
CA GLY A 163 -2.31 25.52 -15.25
C GLY A 163 -1.38 25.06 -16.34
N MET A 164 -0.92 23.80 -16.31
CA MET A 164 -0.11 23.15 -17.35
C MET A 164 -0.90 22.03 -18.02
N THR A 165 -0.58 21.75 -19.28
CA THR A 165 -1.21 20.68 -20.06
C THR A 165 -0.25 19.48 -20.13
N PHE A 166 -0.75 18.32 -19.72
CA PHE A 166 -0.01 17.06 -19.74
C PHE A 166 -0.75 16.02 -20.62
N PRO A 167 -0.05 15.02 -21.18
CA PRO A 167 -0.70 13.81 -21.67
C PRO A 167 -1.51 13.17 -20.53
N ALA A 168 -2.77 12.82 -20.79
CA ALA A 168 -3.67 12.37 -19.72
C ALA A 168 -3.15 11.10 -19.05
N ILE A 169 -2.71 10.13 -19.86
CA ILE A 169 -2.22 8.85 -19.36
C ILE A 169 -0.96 9.00 -18.50
N GLU A 170 -0.03 9.87 -18.88
CA GLU A 170 1.19 10.13 -18.13
C GLU A 170 0.89 10.71 -16.76
N LEU A 171 0.00 11.72 -16.69
CA LEU A 171 -0.37 12.33 -15.41
C LEU A 171 -1.10 11.33 -14.51
N ILE A 172 -2.03 10.55 -15.06
CA ILE A 172 -2.77 9.54 -14.31
C ILE A 172 -1.81 8.51 -13.73
N CYS A 173 -0.95 7.91 -14.55
CA CYS A 173 0.01 6.89 -14.13
C CYS A 173 1.00 7.43 -13.12
N PHE A 174 1.49 8.65 -13.29
CA PHE A 174 2.39 9.31 -12.35
C PHE A 174 1.73 9.53 -10.97
N LEU A 175 0.48 10.03 -10.95
CA LEU A 175 -0.26 10.26 -9.71
C LEU A 175 -0.56 8.94 -8.97
N LEU A 176 -0.95 7.88 -9.69
CA LEU A 176 -1.14 6.56 -9.12
C LEU A 176 0.18 6.01 -8.54
N PHE A 177 1.31 6.25 -9.24
CA PHE A 177 2.62 5.82 -8.76
C PHE A 177 3.08 6.58 -7.51
N ILE A 178 2.72 7.86 -7.32
CA ILE A 178 2.97 8.57 -6.05
C ILE A 178 2.31 7.81 -4.88
N GLY A 179 1.09 7.31 -5.08
CA GLY A 179 0.45 6.43 -4.10
C GLY A 179 1.26 5.17 -3.82
N ALA A 180 1.72 4.50 -4.86
CA ALA A 180 2.56 3.32 -4.74
C ALA A 180 3.88 3.60 -4.00
N MET A 181 4.51 4.75 -4.25
CA MET A 181 5.75 5.18 -3.56
C MET A 181 5.56 5.27 -2.05
N GLY A 182 4.41 5.76 -1.58
CA GLY A 182 4.09 5.86 -0.15
C GLY A 182 4.06 4.48 0.52
N LYS A 183 3.19 3.59 0.05
CA LYS A 183 3.02 2.25 0.65
C LYS A 183 4.25 1.35 0.46
N SER A 184 4.87 1.39 -0.71
CA SER A 184 6.08 0.58 -1.00
C SER A 184 7.38 1.23 -0.53
N ALA A 185 7.30 2.28 0.27
CA ALA A 185 8.46 2.95 0.88
C ALA A 185 9.59 3.23 -0.11
N GLN A 186 9.24 3.81 -1.27
CA GLN A 186 10.23 4.21 -2.27
C GLN A 186 10.97 5.47 -1.86
N PHE A 187 12.10 5.74 -2.49
CA PHE A 187 12.93 6.90 -2.23
C PHE A 187 12.08 8.17 -2.08
N ILE A 188 12.44 9.05 -1.15
CA ILE A 188 11.68 10.20 -0.62
C ILE A 188 10.62 9.78 0.42
N LEU A 189 9.75 8.80 0.16
CA LEU A 189 8.69 8.37 1.07
C LEU A 189 9.04 7.10 1.89
N HIS A 190 10.31 6.68 1.94
CA HIS A 190 10.77 5.46 2.62
C HIS A 190 10.94 5.59 4.13
N THR A 191 11.02 6.81 4.64
CA THR A 191 11.50 7.10 6.01
C THR A 191 10.63 6.52 7.13
N TRP A 192 9.39 6.15 6.85
CA TRP A 192 8.48 5.57 7.84
C TRP A 192 8.75 4.08 8.10
N LEU A 193 9.28 3.35 7.10
CA LEU A 193 9.39 1.89 7.15
C LEU A 193 10.39 1.40 8.22
N PRO A 194 11.62 1.96 8.35
CA PRO A 194 12.53 1.58 9.42
C PRO A 194 12.02 1.91 10.82
N ASP A 195 11.28 3.00 10.98
CA ASP A 195 10.73 3.41 12.28
C ASP A 195 9.50 2.56 12.65
N ALA A 196 8.78 2.00 11.67
CA ALA A 196 7.68 1.05 11.91
C ALA A 196 8.11 -0.21 12.68
N MET A 197 9.42 -0.46 12.82
CA MET A 197 9.99 -1.55 13.63
C MET A 197 9.80 -1.40 15.13
N GLU A 198 9.31 -0.26 15.62
CA GLU A 198 8.93 -0.04 17.03
C GLU A 198 7.73 -0.89 17.46
N GLY A 199 6.92 -1.35 16.53
CA GLY A 199 5.80 -2.27 16.81
C GLY A 199 6.25 -3.69 17.19
N PRO A 200 5.30 -4.53 17.69
CA PRO A 200 5.55 -5.94 17.96
C PRO A 200 6.10 -6.68 16.74
N THR A 201 7.01 -7.65 16.95
CA THR A 201 7.66 -8.39 15.85
C THR A 201 6.67 -9.07 14.88
N PRO A 202 5.56 -9.69 15.31
CA PRO A 202 4.56 -10.24 14.37
C PRO A 202 3.95 -9.18 13.44
N VAL A 203 3.79 -7.95 13.94
CA VAL A 203 3.31 -6.80 13.14
C VAL A 203 4.31 -6.46 12.04
N SER A 204 5.59 -6.37 12.42
CA SER A 204 6.66 -6.11 11.44
C SER A 204 6.66 -7.20 10.36
N ALA A 205 6.53 -8.48 10.74
CA ALA A 205 6.48 -9.58 9.79
C ALA A 205 5.29 -9.46 8.82
N LEU A 206 4.10 -9.09 9.30
CA LEU A 206 2.91 -8.95 8.46
C LEU A 206 3.01 -7.75 7.51
N ILE A 207 3.37 -6.56 8.04
CA ILE A 207 3.45 -5.32 7.27
C ILE A 207 4.49 -5.41 6.16
N HIS A 208 5.68 -5.99 6.46
CA HIS A 208 6.83 -5.95 5.54
C HIS A 208 6.89 -7.12 4.56
N ALA A 209 6.32 -8.29 4.91
CA ALA A 209 6.49 -9.48 4.07
C ALA A 209 5.46 -9.58 2.94
N ALA A 210 4.16 -9.44 3.26
CA ALA A 210 3.12 -9.88 2.32
C ALA A 210 2.04 -8.84 2.05
N THR A 211 2.04 -7.68 2.74
CA THR A 211 0.81 -6.89 2.78
C THR A 211 1.01 -5.41 2.44
N MET A 212 1.30 -4.54 3.42
CA MET A 212 1.25 -3.10 3.18
C MET A 212 2.26 -2.62 2.13
N VAL A 213 3.50 -3.08 2.23
CA VAL A 213 4.57 -2.64 1.32
C VAL A 213 4.43 -3.24 -0.09
N THR A 214 3.78 -4.38 -0.23
CA THR A 214 3.47 -4.97 -1.54
C THR A 214 2.24 -4.35 -2.20
N ALA A 215 1.43 -3.58 -1.47
CA ALA A 215 0.25 -2.92 -2.03
C ALA A 215 0.60 -1.94 -3.16
N GLY A 216 1.72 -1.19 -3.05
CA GLY A 216 2.15 -0.31 -4.13
C GLY A 216 2.64 -1.07 -5.36
N VAL A 217 3.40 -2.14 -5.17
CA VAL A 217 3.80 -3.06 -6.25
C VAL A 217 2.56 -3.68 -6.92
N PHE A 218 1.61 -4.15 -6.12
CA PHE A 218 0.32 -4.66 -6.61
C PHE A 218 -0.43 -3.62 -7.45
N LEU A 219 -0.47 -2.36 -7.01
CA LEU A 219 -1.12 -1.28 -7.76
C LEU A 219 -0.48 -1.08 -9.12
N VAL A 220 0.85 -1.04 -9.20
CA VAL A 220 1.57 -0.90 -10.49
C VAL A 220 1.29 -2.10 -11.40
N CYS A 221 1.38 -3.34 -10.87
CA CYS A 221 1.00 -4.54 -11.63
C CYS A 221 -0.47 -4.51 -12.09
N ARG A 222 -1.40 -4.05 -11.23
CA ARG A 222 -2.82 -3.95 -11.58
C ARG A 222 -3.08 -2.97 -12.69
N MET A 223 -2.34 -1.86 -12.69
CA MET A 223 -2.48 -0.79 -13.67
C MET A 223 -1.51 -0.94 -14.85
N SER A 224 -0.83 -2.09 -15.01
CA SER A 224 0.10 -2.32 -16.12
C SER A 224 -0.47 -2.02 -17.50
N PRO A 225 -1.76 -2.32 -17.82
CA PRO A 225 -2.31 -1.98 -19.14
C PRO A 225 -2.35 -0.47 -19.45
N LEU A 226 -2.38 0.40 -18.40
CA LEU A 226 -2.22 1.84 -18.57
C LEU A 226 -0.74 2.22 -18.63
N MET A 227 0.07 1.62 -17.76
CA MET A 227 1.50 1.93 -17.66
C MET A 227 2.24 1.66 -18.99
N GLU A 228 1.80 0.68 -19.80
CA GLU A 228 2.37 0.38 -21.11
C GLU A 228 2.35 1.56 -22.09
N PHE A 229 1.44 2.52 -21.91
CA PHE A 229 1.30 3.72 -22.73
C PHE A 229 1.96 4.97 -22.11
N ALA A 230 2.59 4.84 -20.94
CA ALA A 230 3.14 5.96 -20.16
C ALA A 230 4.68 5.89 -20.09
N ASP A 231 5.37 6.14 -21.20
CA ASP A 231 6.82 5.95 -21.35
C ASP A 231 7.63 6.77 -20.36
N TRP A 232 7.27 8.04 -20.15
CA TRP A 232 7.95 8.89 -19.21
C TRP A 232 7.77 8.39 -17.77
N THR A 233 6.55 8.02 -17.39
CA THR A 233 6.23 7.48 -16.07
C THR A 233 6.94 6.15 -15.82
N GLN A 234 7.01 5.26 -16.81
CA GLN A 234 7.79 4.01 -16.71
C GLN A 234 9.27 4.32 -16.42
N SER A 235 9.87 5.23 -17.18
CA SER A 235 11.25 5.66 -16.98
C SER A 235 11.46 6.22 -15.57
N PHE A 236 10.50 7.01 -15.07
CA PHE A 236 10.53 7.57 -13.72
C PHE A 236 10.44 6.45 -12.65
N ILE A 237 9.57 5.45 -12.82
CA ILE A 237 9.44 4.29 -11.94
C ILE A 237 10.76 3.53 -11.85
N VAL A 238 11.40 3.26 -12.99
CA VAL A 238 12.70 2.57 -13.05
C VAL A 238 13.78 3.35 -12.30
N TRP A 239 13.87 4.66 -12.49
CA TRP A 239 14.85 5.49 -11.78
C TRP A 239 14.61 5.52 -10.27
N ILE A 240 13.36 5.71 -9.83
CA ILE A 240 13.02 5.70 -8.40
C ILE A 240 13.30 4.33 -7.80
N GLY A 241 12.96 3.24 -8.49
CA GLY A 241 13.24 1.88 -8.06
C GLY A 241 14.75 1.62 -7.92
N LEU A 242 15.56 2.04 -8.90
CA LEU A 242 17.01 1.90 -8.88
C LEU A 242 17.65 2.68 -7.70
N ILE A 243 17.26 3.95 -7.55
CA ILE A 243 17.75 4.78 -6.44
C ILE A 243 17.35 4.17 -5.10
N THR A 244 16.11 3.71 -4.96
CA THR A 244 15.63 3.06 -3.73
C THR A 244 16.42 1.79 -3.43
N ALA A 245 16.62 0.93 -4.45
CA ALA A 245 17.33 -0.34 -4.29
C ALA A 245 18.77 -0.12 -3.82
N PHE A 246 19.50 0.79 -4.46
CA PHE A 246 20.89 1.09 -4.12
C PHE A 246 21.01 1.80 -2.77
N PHE A 247 20.23 2.87 -2.56
CA PHE A 247 20.26 3.66 -1.33
C PHE A 247 19.89 2.81 -0.12
N ALA A 248 18.79 2.07 -0.17
CA ALA A 248 18.36 1.26 0.95
C ALA A 248 19.36 0.12 1.26
N ALA A 249 19.94 -0.52 0.25
CA ALA A 249 20.97 -1.53 0.47
C ALA A 249 22.19 -0.95 1.19
N THR A 250 22.70 0.21 0.76
CA THR A 250 23.87 0.85 1.38
C THR A 250 23.59 1.29 2.83
N VAL A 251 22.41 1.84 3.11
CA VAL A 251 22.01 2.21 4.48
C VAL A 251 21.84 0.98 5.36
N GLY A 252 21.32 -0.12 4.80
CA GLY A 252 21.16 -1.39 5.51
C GLY A 252 22.48 -1.95 6.04
N LEU A 253 23.59 -1.76 5.32
CA LEU A 253 24.93 -2.24 5.73
C LEU A 253 25.46 -1.59 7.03
N VAL A 254 25.00 -0.39 7.36
CA VAL A 254 25.48 0.38 8.52
C VAL A 254 24.49 0.39 9.69
N GLN A 255 23.39 -0.37 9.62
CA GLN A 255 22.44 -0.49 10.72
C GLN A 255 22.93 -1.46 11.78
N ASN A 256 22.74 -1.10 13.06
CA ASN A 256 23.11 -1.95 14.20
C ASN A 256 21.90 -2.78 14.72
N ASP A 257 20.67 -2.43 14.35
CA ASP A 257 19.45 -3.12 14.75
C ASP A 257 19.00 -4.06 13.64
N ILE A 258 18.90 -5.36 13.94
CA ILE A 258 18.51 -6.39 12.99
C ILE A 258 17.15 -6.12 12.34
N LYS A 259 16.19 -5.57 13.07
CA LYS A 259 14.88 -5.20 12.51
C LYS A 259 15.02 -4.09 11.47
N ARG A 260 15.88 -3.08 11.72
CA ARG A 260 16.16 -2.00 10.76
C ARG A 260 16.91 -2.51 9.53
N VAL A 261 17.86 -3.44 9.71
CA VAL A 261 18.52 -4.11 8.57
C VAL A 261 17.49 -4.78 7.66
N ILE A 262 16.54 -5.52 8.24
CA ILE A 262 15.47 -6.19 7.48
C ILE A 262 14.56 -5.16 6.79
N ALA A 263 14.23 -4.04 7.45
CA ALA A 263 13.42 -2.97 6.87
C ALA A 263 14.08 -2.35 5.62
N TYR A 264 15.36 -2.00 5.71
CA TYR A 264 16.10 -1.45 4.57
C TYR A 264 16.30 -2.49 3.46
N SER A 265 16.50 -3.77 3.81
CA SER A 265 16.52 -4.85 2.84
C SER A 265 15.16 -4.96 2.11
N THR A 266 14.06 -4.82 2.83
CA THR A 266 12.72 -4.80 2.23
C THR A 266 12.54 -3.62 1.28
N CYS A 267 12.94 -2.39 1.67
CA CYS A 267 12.93 -1.23 0.77
C CYS A 267 13.70 -1.51 -0.52
N SER A 268 14.90 -2.08 -0.40
CA SER A 268 15.77 -2.40 -1.54
C SER A 268 15.09 -3.41 -2.49
N GLN A 269 14.51 -4.48 -1.96
CA GLN A 269 13.83 -5.50 -2.76
C GLN A 269 12.57 -4.97 -3.46
N LEU A 270 11.83 -4.07 -2.80
CA LEU A 270 10.67 -3.41 -3.42
C LEU A 270 11.09 -2.48 -4.56
N GLY A 271 12.22 -1.77 -4.42
CA GLY A 271 12.80 -0.99 -5.51
C GLY A 271 13.15 -1.88 -6.71
N LEU A 272 13.81 -3.02 -6.47
CA LEU A 272 14.10 -4.01 -7.52
C LEU A 272 12.83 -4.57 -8.17
N SER A 273 11.78 -4.85 -7.40
CA SER A 273 10.51 -5.32 -7.95
C SER A 273 9.90 -4.32 -8.93
N LEU A 274 9.93 -3.02 -8.61
CA LEU A 274 9.40 -1.98 -9.48
C LEU A 274 10.20 -1.80 -10.78
N ILE A 275 11.50 -2.10 -10.79
CA ILE A 275 12.31 -2.08 -12.02
C ILE A 275 11.88 -3.20 -12.99
N HIS A 276 11.41 -4.34 -12.45
CA HIS A 276 11.07 -5.52 -13.26
C HIS A 276 9.62 -5.57 -13.71
N ILE A 277 8.78 -4.67 -13.23
CA ILE A 277 7.38 -4.54 -13.66
C ILE A 277 7.28 -3.60 -14.85
#